data_86a457c18bca69a2bb5ac2913d5f37ac
#
_entry.id   86a457c18bca69a2bb5ac2913d5f37ac
#
_cell.length_a   1.000
_cell.length_b   1.000
_cell.length_c   1.000
_cell.angle_alpha   90.00
_cell.angle_beta   90.00
_cell.angle_gamma   90.00
#
_symmetry.space_group_name_H-M   'P 1'
#
loop_
_entity.id
_entity.type
_entity.pdbx_description
1 polymer ?
#
loop_
_entity_poly.entity_id
_entity_poly.type
_entity_poly.pdbx_seq_one_letter_code
_entity_poly.pdbx_strand_id
1 'polypeptide(L)'
;DVEIVPGCNTPLWHDPEVWNSYIAYSADQQGKRDLCYVTGAVMPCSEMSPAKIRGAGDKAKLVSSNDSSGFTYRGRFGYASQAVRVGYDTTQKAHNALKWLIARQGYHCGDLCYVAWGTHEEKLPHIAHDTMHLAQQAAEDFAELPLDDMAVDVAAPDVETLYAKKLDKLLAGYGKE
;
A
#
# COMPACT_ATOMS: atom_id res chain seq x y z
N ASP A 1 18.07 28.11 4.27
CA ASP A 1 16.78 28.62 3.75
C ASP A 1 17.11 29.49 2.53
N VAL A 2 16.33 29.34 1.46
CA VAL A 2 16.49 30.12 0.24
C VAL A 2 15.26 30.99 0.07
N GLU A 3 15.44 32.31 0.07
CA GLU A 3 14.39 33.26 -0.25
C GLU A 3 14.44 33.59 -1.74
N ILE A 4 13.32 33.42 -2.45
CA ILE A 4 13.19 33.77 -3.86
C ILE A 4 12.90 35.27 -4.03
N VAL A 5 12.17 35.84 -3.08
CA VAL A 5 11.78 37.27 -3.09
C VAL A 5 12.20 37.89 -1.76
N PRO A 6 12.96 38.98 -1.75
CA PRO A 6 13.31 39.69 -0.54
C PRO A 6 12.06 40.10 0.23
N GLY A 7 11.96 39.66 1.50
CA GLY A 7 10.82 39.93 2.37
C GLY A 7 9.69 38.92 2.34
N CYS A 8 9.81 37.85 1.55
CA CYS A 8 8.89 36.72 1.61
C CYS A 8 9.44 35.66 2.57
N ASN A 9 8.86 35.55 3.77
CA ASN A 9 9.30 34.59 4.79
C ASN A 9 8.76 33.17 4.55
N THR A 10 8.20 32.87 3.39
CA THR A 10 7.69 31.53 3.08
C THR A 10 8.83 30.65 2.57
N PRO A 11 9.19 29.59 3.29
CA PRO A 11 10.19 28.64 2.79
C PRO A 11 9.76 28.03 1.46
N LEU A 12 10.70 27.82 0.53
CA LEU A 12 10.45 27.23 -0.80
C LEU A 12 9.61 25.95 -0.77
N TRP A 13 9.83 25.13 0.24
CA TRP A 13 9.10 23.86 0.40
C TRP A 13 7.64 24.02 0.88
N HIS A 14 7.19 25.24 1.14
CA HIS A 14 5.78 25.58 1.42
C HIS A 14 5.10 26.33 0.26
N ASP A 15 5.84 26.64 -0.81
CA ASP A 15 5.31 27.36 -1.95
C ASP A 15 4.70 26.39 -3.00
N PRO A 16 3.37 26.43 -3.21
CA PRO A 16 2.71 25.56 -4.17
C PRO A 16 3.13 25.81 -5.63
N GLU A 17 3.53 27.02 -5.97
CA GLU A 17 3.95 27.36 -7.33
C GLU A 17 5.30 26.70 -7.64
N VAL A 18 6.20 26.70 -6.69
CA VAL A 18 7.51 26.01 -6.80
C VAL A 18 7.31 24.51 -6.91
N TRP A 19 6.42 23.92 -6.10
CA TRP A 19 6.11 22.49 -6.21
C TRP A 19 5.53 22.12 -7.56
N ASN A 20 4.53 22.88 -8.01
CA ASN A 20 3.88 22.60 -9.29
C ASN A 20 4.85 22.74 -10.46
N SER A 21 5.72 23.75 -10.42
CA SER A 21 6.78 23.94 -11.40
C SER A 21 7.77 22.78 -11.41
N TYR A 22 8.20 22.34 -10.23
CA TYR A 22 9.11 21.19 -10.09
C TYR A 22 8.44 19.87 -10.56
N ILE A 23 7.17 19.64 -10.20
CA ILE A 23 6.41 18.48 -10.63
C ILE A 23 6.28 18.44 -12.15
N ALA A 24 5.92 19.58 -12.77
CA ALA A 24 5.82 19.69 -14.22
C ALA A 24 7.18 19.43 -14.91
N TYR A 25 8.24 20.05 -14.44
CA TYR A 25 9.61 19.80 -14.91
C TYR A 25 10.01 18.33 -14.76
N SER A 26 9.78 17.76 -13.59
CA SER A 26 10.10 16.35 -13.32
C SER A 26 9.31 15.40 -14.21
N ALA A 27 8.03 15.69 -14.47
CA ALA A 27 7.20 14.89 -15.36
C ALA A 27 7.70 14.94 -16.82
N ASP A 28 8.22 16.07 -17.24
CA ASP A 28 8.76 16.27 -18.60
C ASP A 28 10.11 15.55 -18.79
N GLN A 29 10.91 15.44 -17.72
CA GLN A 29 12.16 14.70 -17.74
C GLN A 29 11.98 13.18 -17.64
N GLN A 30 10.77 12.73 -17.29
CA GLN A 30 10.49 11.31 -17.19
C GLN A 30 10.29 10.70 -18.57
N GLY A 31 11.05 9.66 -18.80
CA GLY A 31 11.25 8.99 -20.07
C GLY A 31 9.99 8.49 -20.80
N LYS A 32 10.08 7.29 -21.31
CA LYS A 32 9.07 6.69 -22.20
C LYS A 32 7.66 6.66 -21.57
N ARG A 33 6.71 7.25 -22.28
CA ARG A 33 5.28 7.18 -21.95
C ARG A 33 4.71 5.84 -22.44
N ASP A 34 3.94 5.18 -21.60
CA ASP A 34 3.28 3.93 -21.94
C ASP A 34 1.95 3.79 -21.14
N LEU A 35 1.16 2.77 -21.47
CA LEU A 35 -0.08 2.47 -20.75
C LEU A 35 0.22 2.03 -19.33
N CYS A 36 -0.24 2.78 -18.35
CA CYS A 36 -0.17 2.37 -16.94
C CYS A 36 -1.22 1.29 -16.65
N TYR A 37 -0.80 0.12 -16.16
CA TYR A 37 -1.71 -0.99 -15.87
C TYR A 37 -2.64 -0.73 -14.67
N VAL A 38 -2.30 0.22 -13.81
CA VAL A 38 -3.12 0.59 -12.65
C VAL A 38 -4.21 1.58 -13.02
N THR A 39 -3.89 2.60 -13.81
CA THR A 39 -4.83 3.70 -14.12
C THR A 39 -5.49 3.58 -15.47
N GLY A 40 -4.96 2.74 -16.38
CA GLY A 40 -5.42 2.65 -17.75
C GLY A 40 -5.07 3.87 -18.63
N ALA A 41 -4.29 4.82 -18.13
CA ALA A 41 -3.90 6.03 -18.86
C ALA A 41 -2.48 5.94 -19.41
N VAL A 42 -2.21 6.66 -20.51
CA VAL A 42 -0.86 6.79 -21.09
C VAL A 42 -0.10 7.87 -20.34
N MET A 43 0.93 7.48 -19.61
CA MET A 43 1.75 8.35 -18.77
C MET A 43 3.21 7.87 -18.69
N PRO A 44 4.15 8.67 -18.16
CA PRO A 44 5.48 8.20 -17.88
C PRO A 44 5.42 7.00 -16.91
N CYS A 45 6.03 5.88 -17.30
CA CYS A 45 6.01 4.64 -16.51
C CYS A 45 7.39 4.31 -15.95
N SER A 46 7.40 3.81 -14.72
CA SER A 46 8.61 3.30 -14.07
C SER A 46 8.80 1.82 -14.33
N GLU A 47 10.02 1.39 -14.59
CA GLU A 47 10.38 -0.03 -14.69
C GLU A 47 10.49 -0.71 -13.33
N MET A 48 10.66 0.08 -12.27
CA MET A 48 10.76 -0.41 -10.89
C MET A 48 10.34 0.66 -9.88
N SER A 49 9.79 0.19 -8.77
CA SER A 49 9.42 1.05 -7.64
C SER A 49 10.66 1.55 -6.87
N PRO A 50 10.56 2.65 -6.12
CA PRO A 50 11.63 3.12 -5.24
C PRO A 50 12.00 2.06 -4.19
N ALA A 51 13.25 2.08 -3.77
CA ALA A 51 13.75 1.29 -2.65
C ALA A 51 13.48 1.98 -1.30
N LYS A 52 13.94 1.38 -0.20
CA LYS A 52 13.85 1.95 1.16
C LYS A 52 12.41 1.99 1.70
N ILE A 53 11.70 0.88 1.56
CA ILE A 53 10.32 0.76 2.05
C ILE A 53 10.30 0.71 3.57
N ARG A 54 11.08 -0.18 4.21
CA ARG A 54 11.09 -0.43 5.65
C ARG A 54 12.06 0.45 6.43
N GLY A 55 13.11 0.94 5.76
CA GLY A 55 14.14 1.77 6.40
C GLY A 55 15.22 2.23 5.42
N ALA A 56 16.13 3.08 5.89
CA ALA A 56 17.15 3.72 5.04
C ALA A 56 18.11 2.73 4.35
N GLY A 57 18.38 1.58 4.97
CA GLY A 57 19.24 0.52 4.42
C GLY A 57 18.49 -0.50 3.56
N ASP A 58 17.18 -0.43 3.50
CA ASP A 58 16.36 -1.42 2.80
C ASP A 58 16.48 -1.27 1.28
N LYS A 59 16.87 -2.35 0.60
CA LYS A 59 16.95 -2.42 -0.86
C LYS A 59 15.67 -3.00 -1.49
N ALA A 60 14.71 -3.45 -0.69
CA ALA A 60 13.45 -4.00 -1.17
C ALA A 60 12.66 -2.94 -1.95
N LYS A 61 11.97 -3.39 -2.98
CA LYS A 61 11.09 -2.60 -3.84
C LYS A 61 9.73 -3.25 -3.90
N LEU A 62 8.68 -2.46 -3.97
CA LEU A 62 7.31 -2.98 -4.08
C LEU A 62 7.14 -3.79 -5.37
N VAL A 63 7.64 -3.25 -6.48
CA VAL A 63 7.64 -3.91 -7.78
C VAL A 63 9.00 -3.72 -8.44
N SER A 64 9.56 -4.78 -9.04
CA SER A 64 10.82 -4.74 -9.77
C SER A 64 10.80 -5.77 -10.89
N SER A 65 11.25 -5.35 -12.07
CA SER A 65 11.37 -6.22 -13.26
C SER A 65 12.68 -5.97 -14.02
N ASN A 66 13.74 -5.63 -13.29
CA ASN A 66 15.03 -5.23 -13.85
C ASN A 66 16.06 -6.36 -14.00
N ASP A 67 15.65 -7.61 -13.77
CA ASP A 67 16.51 -8.75 -14.00
C ASP A 67 16.81 -8.92 -15.50
N SER A 68 18.07 -9.13 -15.83
CA SER A 68 18.53 -9.31 -17.20
C SER A 68 18.96 -10.75 -17.52
N SER A 69 19.08 -11.58 -16.49
CA SER A 69 19.43 -12.99 -16.60
C SER A 69 18.56 -13.86 -15.70
N GLY A 70 18.09 -14.99 -16.22
CA GLY A 70 17.23 -15.91 -15.49
C GLY A 70 15.76 -15.50 -15.40
N PHE A 71 15.41 -14.26 -15.62
CA PHE A 71 14.04 -13.72 -15.63
C PHE A 71 13.22 -14.04 -14.38
N THR A 72 13.85 -14.09 -13.21
CA THR A 72 13.23 -14.49 -11.94
C THR A 72 12.03 -13.64 -11.57
N TYR A 73 12.15 -12.31 -11.69
CA TYR A 73 11.09 -11.36 -11.37
C TYR A 73 10.24 -10.97 -12.58
N ARG A 74 10.75 -11.20 -13.77
CA ARG A 74 10.11 -10.87 -15.04
C ARG A 74 9.27 -12.02 -15.58
N GLY A 75 9.50 -13.23 -15.10
CA GLY A 75 8.84 -14.45 -15.56
C GLY A 75 9.10 -14.70 -17.05
N ARG A 76 8.03 -14.90 -17.80
CA ARG A 76 8.08 -15.19 -19.25
C ARG A 76 8.32 -13.96 -20.15
N PHE A 77 8.37 -12.76 -19.59
CA PHE A 77 8.47 -11.53 -20.37
C PHE A 77 9.92 -11.25 -20.79
N GLY A 78 10.15 -10.90 -22.06
CA GLY A 78 11.47 -10.59 -22.61
C GLY A 78 12.01 -9.24 -22.15
N TYR A 79 11.13 -8.27 -21.87
CA TYR A 79 11.50 -6.92 -21.49
C TYR A 79 10.79 -6.46 -20.21
N ALA A 80 11.44 -5.65 -19.42
CA ALA A 80 10.90 -5.08 -18.19
C ALA A 80 9.54 -4.38 -18.42
N SER A 81 9.44 -3.62 -19.51
CA SER A 81 8.23 -2.90 -19.89
C SER A 81 7.05 -3.80 -20.28
N GLN A 82 7.26 -5.08 -20.54
CA GLN A 82 6.18 -6.04 -20.72
C GLN A 82 5.66 -6.60 -19.40
N ALA A 83 6.56 -6.77 -18.44
CA ALA A 83 6.22 -7.34 -17.15
C ALA A 83 5.54 -6.32 -16.22
N VAL A 84 6.05 -5.08 -16.22
CA VAL A 84 5.58 -4.04 -15.30
C VAL A 84 5.51 -2.70 -16.03
N ARG A 85 4.32 -2.10 -15.99
CA ARG A 85 4.06 -0.73 -16.44
C ARG A 85 3.19 -0.03 -15.43
N VAL A 86 3.82 0.64 -14.48
CA VAL A 86 3.13 1.44 -13.48
C VAL A 86 3.56 2.89 -13.64
N GLY A 87 2.60 3.78 -13.72
CA GLY A 87 2.87 5.21 -13.82
C GLY A 87 3.76 5.69 -12.69
N TYR A 88 4.70 6.58 -13.00
CA TYR A 88 5.66 7.08 -12.03
C TYR A 88 4.96 7.69 -10.81
N ASP A 89 3.98 8.56 -11.03
CA ASP A 89 3.20 9.18 -9.96
C ASP A 89 2.47 8.14 -9.09
N THR A 90 1.85 7.15 -9.73
CA THR A 90 1.20 6.02 -9.05
C THR A 90 2.20 5.23 -8.20
N THR A 91 3.38 4.96 -8.74
CA THR A 91 4.47 4.27 -8.03
C THR A 91 4.93 5.05 -6.80
N GLN A 92 5.10 6.36 -6.93
CA GLN A 92 5.51 7.22 -5.81
C GLN A 92 4.42 7.29 -4.72
N LYS A 93 3.16 7.43 -5.12
CA LYS A 93 2.02 7.43 -4.18
C LYS A 93 1.92 6.10 -3.42
N ALA A 94 1.98 4.98 -4.13
CA ALA A 94 1.95 3.65 -3.52
C ALA A 94 3.12 3.43 -2.55
N HIS A 95 4.33 3.83 -2.93
CA HIS A 95 5.51 3.73 -2.10
C HIS A 95 5.39 4.57 -0.81
N ASN A 96 4.97 5.82 -0.94
CA ASN A 96 4.84 6.72 0.21
C ASN A 96 3.69 6.29 1.13
N ALA A 97 2.56 5.81 0.57
CA ALA A 97 1.46 5.26 1.35
C ALA A 97 1.91 4.02 2.15
N LEU A 98 2.64 3.10 1.52
CA LEU A 98 3.15 1.91 2.21
C LEU A 98 4.14 2.28 3.32
N LYS A 99 5.06 3.21 3.09
CA LYS A 99 5.97 3.72 4.13
C LYS A 99 5.22 4.33 5.30
N TRP A 100 4.19 5.12 5.02
CA TRP A 100 3.35 5.72 6.03
C TRP A 100 2.60 4.67 6.85
N LEU A 101 2.02 3.66 6.19
CA LEU A 101 1.36 2.55 6.86
C LEU A 101 2.32 1.76 7.76
N ILE A 102 3.54 1.45 7.27
CA ILE A 102 4.56 0.79 8.07
C ILE A 102 4.92 1.61 9.31
N ALA A 103 5.13 2.91 9.15
CA ALA A 103 5.47 3.78 10.26
C ALA A 103 4.34 3.91 11.28
N ARG A 104 3.08 3.86 10.83
CA ARG A 104 1.90 4.03 11.67
C ARG A 104 1.46 2.75 12.38
N GLN A 105 1.45 1.63 11.67
CA GLN A 105 0.83 0.38 12.13
C GLN A 105 1.58 -0.88 11.72
N GLY A 106 2.85 -0.76 11.29
CA GLY A 106 3.67 -1.90 10.95
C GLY A 106 4.05 -2.72 12.17
N TYR A 107 3.79 -4.02 12.13
CA TYR A 107 4.28 -4.97 13.13
C TYR A 107 5.56 -5.63 12.63
N HIS A 108 6.65 -5.45 13.37
CA HIS A 108 7.96 -5.97 13.02
C HIS A 108 8.26 -7.28 13.77
N CYS A 109 8.65 -8.30 13.01
CA CYS A 109 9.11 -9.58 13.55
C CYS A 109 10.42 -9.99 12.84
N GLY A 110 11.55 -9.75 13.46
CA GLY A 110 12.85 -9.90 12.83
C GLY A 110 12.98 -9.01 11.58
N ASP A 111 13.30 -9.62 10.45
CA ASP A 111 13.41 -8.92 9.16
C ASP A 111 12.08 -8.73 8.43
N LEU A 112 11.00 -9.27 8.97
CA LEU A 112 9.65 -9.15 8.40
C LEU A 112 8.92 -7.95 8.97
N CYS A 113 8.12 -7.30 8.15
CA CYS A 113 7.20 -6.27 8.55
C CYS A 113 5.80 -6.61 8.01
N TYR A 114 4.85 -6.77 8.92
CA TYR A 114 3.45 -7.02 8.59
C TYR A 114 2.67 -5.71 8.68
N VAL A 115 1.85 -5.46 7.68
CA VAL A 115 0.97 -4.29 7.62
C VAL A 115 -0.42 -4.75 7.17
N ALA A 116 -1.44 -4.38 7.92
CA ALA A 116 -2.83 -4.59 7.54
C ALA A 116 -3.51 -3.23 7.37
N TRP A 117 -4.38 -3.12 6.37
CA TRP A 117 -5.20 -1.92 6.15
C TRP A 117 -6.52 -2.30 5.49
N GLY A 118 -7.56 -1.53 5.78
CA GLY A 118 -8.85 -1.60 5.12
C GLY A 118 -8.99 -0.57 4.00
N THR A 119 -10.00 -0.73 3.17
CA THR A 119 -10.38 0.24 2.12
C THR A 119 -11.31 1.33 2.65
N HIS A 120 -11.85 1.15 3.83
CA HIS A 120 -12.73 2.07 4.54
C HIS A 120 -12.17 2.34 5.95
N GLU A 121 -12.82 3.23 6.70
CA GLU A 121 -12.46 3.55 8.10
C GLU A 121 -12.94 2.44 9.06
N GLU A 122 -12.42 1.25 8.89
CA GLU A 122 -12.74 0.08 9.72
C GLU A 122 -11.65 -0.11 10.78
N LYS A 123 -12.05 -0.53 11.98
CA LYS A 123 -11.09 -0.99 12.99
C LYS A 123 -10.52 -2.32 12.54
N LEU A 124 -9.23 -2.37 12.30
CA LEU A 124 -8.54 -3.60 11.98
C LEU A 124 -7.97 -4.22 13.26
N PRO A 125 -8.10 -5.54 13.44
CA PRO A 125 -7.50 -6.21 14.57
C PRO A 125 -5.97 -6.07 14.51
N HIS A 126 -5.34 -6.00 15.68
CA HIS A 126 -3.89 -5.96 15.75
C HIS A 126 -3.32 -7.30 15.27
N ILE A 127 -2.34 -7.26 14.36
CA ILE A 127 -1.76 -8.44 13.68
C ILE A 127 -1.20 -9.48 14.66
N ALA A 128 -0.77 -9.03 15.85
CA ALA A 128 -0.23 -9.90 16.89
C ALA A 128 -1.30 -10.44 17.87
N HIS A 129 -2.59 -10.12 17.67
CA HIS A 129 -3.66 -10.70 18.49
C HIS A 129 -3.88 -12.15 18.11
N ASP A 130 -4.09 -12.97 19.14
CA ASP A 130 -4.48 -14.37 18.99
C ASP A 130 -5.90 -14.46 18.39
N THR A 131 -6.10 -15.38 17.47
CA THR A 131 -7.40 -15.67 16.83
C THR A 131 -8.48 -16.05 17.85
N MET A 132 -8.12 -16.70 18.96
CA MET A 132 -9.06 -17.02 20.04
C MET A 132 -9.58 -15.76 20.73
N HIS A 133 -8.71 -14.78 20.95
CA HIS A 133 -9.10 -13.50 21.53
C HIS A 133 -10.04 -12.72 20.61
N LEU A 134 -9.75 -12.69 19.31
CA LEU A 134 -10.60 -12.06 18.31
C LEU A 134 -11.97 -12.74 18.19
N ALA A 135 -12.02 -14.06 18.27
CA ALA A 135 -13.28 -14.83 18.26
C ALA A 135 -14.12 -14.57 19.52
N GLN A 136 -13.48 -14.45 20.68
CA GLN A 136 -14.16 -14.10 21.93
C GLN A 136 -14.70 -12.68 21.90
N GLN A 137 -13.92 -11.73 21.43
CA GLN A 137 -14.33 -10.32 21.30
C GLN A 137 -15.51 -10.18 20.34
N ALA A 138 -15.46 -10.85 19.19
CA ALA A 138 -16.58 -10.87 18.24
C ALA A 138 -17.85 -11.55 18.82
N ALA A 139 -17.71 -12.54 19.69
CA ALA A 139 -18.83 -13.18 20.35
C ALA A 139 -19.45 -12.29 21.45
N GLU A 140 -18.62 -11.53 22.16
CA GLU A 140 -19.06 -10.55 23.16
C GLU A 140 -19.79 -9.39 22.50
N ASP A 141 -19.24 -8.83 21.44
CA ASP A 141 -19.84 -7.74 20.63
C ASP A 141 -21.20 -8.19 20.05
N PHE A 142 -21.33 -9.48 19.65
CA PHE A 142 -22.59 -10.03 19.15
C PHE A 142 -23.63 -10.24 20.26
N ALA A 143 -23.19 -10.54 21.48
CA ALA A 143 -24.07 -10.75 22.62
C ALA A 143 -24.64 -9.43 23.20
N GLU A 144 -23.97 -8.31 22.96
CA GLU A 144 -24.39 -6.98 23.39
C GLU A 144 -25.36 -6.29 22.42
N LEU A 145 -25.61 -6.87 21.23
CA LEU A 145 -26.57 -6.30 20.29
C LEU A 145 -28.00 -6.45 20.83
N PRO A 146 -28.79 -5.35 20.92
CA PRO A 146 -30.16 -5.42 21.36
C PRO A 146 -30.98 -6.29 20.40
N LEU A 147 -31.71 -7.26 20.94
CA LEU A 147 -32.54 -8.23 20.19
C LEU A 147 -33.69 -7.58 19.36
N ASP A 148 -33.95 -6.30 19.56
CA ASP A 148 -35.04 -5.56 18.91
C ASP A 148 -34.71 -4.98 17.53
N ASP A 149 -33.45 -5.01 17.11
CA ASP A 149 -32.98 -4.44 15.83
C ASP A 149 -32.67 -5.51 14.77
N MET A 150 -33.25 -6.69 14.87
CA MET A 150 -33.17 -7.72 13.82
C MET A 150 -34.05 -7.42 12.61
N ALA A 151 -34.11 -6.19 12.14
CA ALA A 151 -34.36 -5.91 10.74
C ALA A 151 -33.09 -6.27 9.99
N VAL A 152 -33.14 -7.39 9.29
CA VAL A 152 -31.99 -7.93 8.52
C VAL A 152 -31.70 -6.98 7.36
N ASP A 153 -31.00 -5.90 7.68
CA ASP A 153 -30.15 -5.26 6.69
C ASP A 153 -28.88 -6.13 6.65
N VAL A 154 -28.67 -6.82 5.53
CA VAL A 154 -27.47 -7.65 5.33
C VAL A 154 -26.32 -6.67 5.12
N ALA A 155 -25.92 -5.99 6.18
CA ALA A 155 -24.70 -5.23 6.22
C ALA A 155 -23.56 -6.19 5.88
N ALA A 156 -22.67 -5.76 5.00
CA ALA A 156 -21.50 -6.53 4.65
C ALA A 156 -20.78 -6.93 5.95
N PRO A 157 -20.42 -8.22 6.12
CA PRO A 157 -19.85 -8.69 7.38
C PRO A 157 -18.59 -7.88 7.67
N ASP A 158 -18.45 -7.45 8.91
CA ASP A 158 -17.31 -6.70 9.42
C ASP A 158 -15.98 -7.36 9.00
N VAL A 159 -15.04 -6.56 8.57
CA VAL A 159 -13.72 -7.01 8.10
C VAL A 159 -13.01 -7.83 9.18
N GLU A 160 -13.18 -7.50 10.45
CA GLU A 160 -12.63 -8.28 11.58
C GLU A 160 -13.17 -9.71 11.59
N THR A 161 -14.47 -9.85 11.46
CA THR A 161 -15.14 -11.16 11.42
C THR A 161 -14.74 -11.97 10.19
N LEU A 162 -14.61 -11.33 9.03
CA LEU A 162 -14.15 -11.99 7.80
C LEU A 162 -12.68 -12.39 7.90
N TYR A 163 -11.85 -11.54 8.48
CA TYR A 163 -10.43 -11.82 8.68
C TYR A 163 -10.25 -12.99 9.67
N ALA A 164 -10.92 -12.96 10.81
CA ALA A 164 -10.88 -14.04 11.80
C ALA A 164 -11.34 -15.38 11.21
N LYS A 165 -12.46 -15.42 10.48
CA LYS A 165 -12.95 -16.62 9.80
C LYS A 165 -12.00 -17.12 8.73
N LYS A 166 -11.37 -16.24 7.96
CA LYS A 166 -10.43 -16.63 6.92
C LYS A 166 -9.12 -17.14 7.49
N LEU A 167 -8.65 -16.54 8.59
CA LEU A 167 -7.46 -16.98 9.29
C LEU A 167 -7.68 -18.33 9.99
N ASP A 168 -8.84 -18.53 10.62
CA ASP A 168 -9.21 -19.80 11.24
C ASP A 168 -9.28 -20.95 10.20
N LYS A 169 -9.84 -20.70 9.02
CA LYS A 169 -9.81 -21.65 7.90
C LYS A 169 -8.39 -21.99 7.46
N LEU A 170 -7.50 -21.01 7.37
CA LEU A 170 -6.11 -21.23 6.98
C LEU A 170 -5.35 -22.04 8.04
N LEU A 171 -5.55 -21.73 9.32
CA LEU A 171 -4.94 -22.46 10.44
C LEU A 171 -5.48 -23.88 10.57
N ALA A 172 -6.77 -24.10 10.27
CA ALA A 172 -7.39 -25.42 10.25
C ALA A 172 -7.04 -26.25 8.99
N GLY A 173 -6.20 -25.73 8.10
CA GLY A 173 -5.72 -26.46 6.93
C GLY A 173 -6.69 -26.52 5.74
N TYR A 174 -7.78 -25.75 5.76
CA TYR A 174 -8.77 -25.68 4.67
C TYR A 174 -8.37 -24.72 3.53
N GLY A 175 -7.14 -24.30 3.43
CA GLY A 175 -6.66 -23.31 2.47
C GLY A 175 -5.88 -23.88 1.28
N LYS A 176 -6.11 -25.16 0.94
CA LYS A 176 -5.53 -25.76 -0.26
C LYS A 176 -6.63 -26.24 -1.20
N GLU A 177 -7.16 -25.32 -1.97
CA GLU A 177 -7.70 -25.55 -3.31
C GLU A 177 -7.24 -24.42 -4.23
#